data_15048f7cbfbae6300ce752e31a6486c3
#
_entry.id   15048f7cbfbae6300ce752e31a6486c3
#
_cell.length_a   1.000
_cell.length_b   1.000
_cell.length_c   1.000
_cell.angle_alpha   90.00
_cell.angle_beta   90.00
_cell.angle_gamma   90.00
#
_symmetry.space_group_name_H-M   'P 1'
#
loop_
_entity.id
_entity.type
_entity.pdbx_description
1 polymer ?
#
loop_
_entity_poly.entity_id
_entity_poly.type
_entity_poly.pdbx_seq_one_letter_code
_entity_poly.pdbx_strand_id
1 'polypeptide(L)'
;MSTGSILIYTSAAGQAAPLPGVTLAVTDAGGSVRARLVTDADGFAEAADLPAPDAAYSLDAANTTVQPYALYRIEAALDGWQPLVLNGVQVFDGQQTVARLNLLPAGAAPASAVSRTGEVETDIVTIPPHTLFGGNGGSGPAPEELLPGSVLTRIVVPKKITVHLGKPSANVRNVTVSFQSYIANVASSEVYPTWDSAPGTRRTSI
;
A
#
# COMPACT_ATOMS: atom_id res chain seq x y z
N MET A 1 -14.10 -20.97 5.76
CA MET A 1 -13.65 -20.16 4.60
C MET A 1 -12.76 -19.09 5.15
N SER A 2 -11.62 -18.93 4.53
CA SER A 2 -10.65 -17.90 4.93
C SER A 2 -11.14 -16.53 4.45
N THR A 3 -11.12 -15.55 5.32
CA THR A 3 -11.62 -14.19 5.05
C THR A 3 -10.73 -13.13 5.70
N GLY A 4 -10.69 -11.95 5.10
CA GLY A 4 -10.10 -10.76 5.67
C GLY A 4 -11.04 -9.58 5.60
N SER A 5 -10.59 -8.39 5.95
CA SER A 5 -11.38 -7.16 5.84
C SER A 5 -10.61 -6.02 5.19
N ILE A 6 -11.34 -5.00 4.72
CA ILE A 6 -10.78 -3.73 4.27
C ILE A 6 -11.38 -2.61 5.09
N LEU A 7 -10.56 -1.90 5.85
CA LEU A 7 -10.92 -0.62 6.45
C LEU A 7 -10.65 0.48 5.41
N ILE A 8 -11.69 1.17 4.98
CA ILE A 8 -11.63 2.21 3.97
C ILE A 8 -11.73 3.57 4.67
N TYR A 9 -10.79 4.45 4.38
CA TYR A 9 -10.80 5.84 4.84
C TYR A 9 -10.90 6.77 3.63
N THR A 10 -11.94 7.59 3.59
CA THR A 10 -12.16 8.60 2.57
C THR A 10 -11.86 9.99 3.09
N SER A 11 -11.15 10.77 2.28
CA SER A 11 -10.67 12.09 2.68
C SER A 11 -10.56 13.03 1.50
N ALA A 12 -10.36 14.30 1.81
CA ALA A 12 -10.05 15.36 0.86
C ALA A 12 -8.79 16.12 1.29
N ALA A 13 -8.33 17.03 0.43
CA ALA A 13 -7.21 17.94 0.72
C ALA A 13 -5.93 17.22 1.19
N GLY A 14 -5.55 16.13 0.49
CA GLY A 14 -4.34 15.38 0.84
C GLY A 14 -4.44 14.66 2.18
N GLN A 15 -5.61 14.14 2.50
CA GLN A 15 -5.96 13.43 3.75
C GLN A 15 -6.15 14.34 4.98
N ALA A 16 -6.19 15.66 4.79
CA ALA A 16 -6.35 16.62 5.89
C ALA A 16 -7.78 16.71 6.42
N ALA A 17 -8.78 16.34 5.61
CA ALA A 17 -10.19 16.41 6.00
C ALA A 17 -10.88 15.08 5.72
N PRO A 18 -11.55 14.46 6.70
CA PRO A 18 -12.38 13.28 6.48
C PRO A 18 -13.55 13.62 5.55
N LEU A 19 -13.98 12.67 4.72
CA LEU A 19 -15.06 12.84 3.77
C LEU A 19 -16.18 11.84 4.09
N PRO A 20 -17.22 12.25 4.82
CA PRO A 20 -18.36 11.39 5.14
C PRO A 20 -19.31 11.24 3.95
N GLY A 21 -20.15 10.19 4.01
CA GLY A 21 -21.23 9.98 3.06
C GLY A 21 -20.78 9.48 1.67
N VAL A 22 -19.53 9.10 1.51
CA VAL A 22 -19.04 8.52 0.25
C VAL A 22 -19.63 7.13 0.07
N THR A 23 -20.29 6.92 -1.07
CA THR A 23 -20.79 5.59 -1.47
C THR A 23 -19.63 4.77 -2.01
N LEU A 24 -19.48 3.55 -1.48
CA LEU A 24 -18.40 2.63 -1.81
C LEU A 24 -18.96 1.32 -2.35
N ALA A 25 -18.35 0.81 -3.42
CA ALA A 25 -18.58 -0.55 -3.91
C ALA A 25 -17.26 -1.32 -3.90
N VAL A 26 -17.23 -2.45 -3.21
CA VAL A 26 -16.08 -3.37 -3.16
C VAL A 26 -16.37 -4.57 -4.05
N THR A 27 -15.55 -4.78 -5.07
CA THR A 27 -15.74 -5.80 -6.11
C THR A 27 -14.54 -6.73 -6.13
N ASP A 28 -14.75 -8.03 -6.26
CA ASP A 28 -13.68 -9.02 -6.41
C ASP A 28 -13.11 -9.06 -7.85
N ALA A 29 -12.04 -9.83 -8.04
CA ALA A 29 -11.40 -10.01 -9.34
C ALA A 29 -12.33 -10.63 -10.41
N GLY A 30 -13.38 -11.32 -10.01
CA GLY A 30 -14.41 -11.88 -10.90
C GLY A 30 -15.51 -10.89 -11.30
N GLY A 31 -15.45 -9.63 -10.79
CA GLY A 31 -16.45 -8.62 -11.06
C GLY A 31 -17.69 -8.68 -10.16
N SER A 32 -17.71 -9.55 -9.13
CA SER A 32 -18.82 -9.65 -8.19
C SER A 32 -18.71 -8.61 -7.09
N VAL A 33 -19.76 -7.82 -6.88
CA VAL A 33 -19.81 -6.86 -5.76
C VAL A 33 -19.94 -7.62 -4.43
N ARG A 34 -18.98 -7.47 -3.54
CA ARG A 34 -18.92 -8.13 -2.24
C ARG A 34 -19.46 -7.26 -1.12
N ALA A 35 -19.31 -5.95 -1.23
CA ALA A 35 -19.86 -5.01 -0.26
C ALA A 35 -20.30 -3.71 -0.92
N ARG A 36 -21.37 -3.11 -0.39
CA ARG A 36 -21.79 -1.73 -0.67
C ARG A 36 -21.88 -1.01 0.66
N LEU A 37 -21.16 0.10 0.80
CA LEU A 37 -20.96 0.79 2.05
C LEU A 37 -21.13 2.30 1.85
N VAL A 38 -21.32 3.01 2.96
CA VAL A 38 -21.29 4.48 2.99
C VAL A 38 -20.38 4.86 4.16
N THR A 39 -19.48 5.82 3.94
CA THR A 39 -18.57 6.27 5.00
C THR A 39 -19.29 7.05 6.08
N ASP A 40 -18.85 6.85 7.32
CA ASP A 40 -19.37 7.51 8.53
C ASP A 40 -18.90 8.98 8.64
N ALA A 41 -19.19 9.63 9.77
CA ALA A 41 -18.85 11.03 10.04
C ALA A 41 -17.33 11.30 10.03
N ASP A 42 -16.53 10.29 10.33
CA ASP A 42 -15.07 10.36 10.36
C ASP A 42 -14.44 9.87 9.04
N GLY A 43 -15.26 9.57 8.03
CA GLY A 43 -14.84 9.11 6.70
C GLY A 43 -14.44 7.64 6.64
N PHE A 44 -14.85 6.82 7.60
CA PHE A 44 -14.54 5.39 7.63
C PHE A 44 -15.69 4.51 7.18
N ALA A 45 -15.35 3.39 6.58
CA ALA A 45 -16.25 2.26 6.34
C ALA A 45 -15.44 0.96 6.34
N GLU A 46 -16.03 -0.16 6.77
CA GLU A 46 -15.37 -1.47 6.78
C GLU A 46 -16.12 -2.48 5.93
N ALA A 47 -15.39 -3.12 5.00
CA ALA A 47 -15.86 -4.28 4.29
C ALA A 47 -15.30 -5.53 5.00
N ALA A 48 -16.15 -6.22 5.76
CA ALA A 48 -15.79 -7.43 6.48
C ALA A 48 -16.06 -8.69 5.65
N ASP A 49 -15.55 -9.83 6.15
CA ASP A 49 -15.80 -11.18 5.61
C ASP A 49 -15.50 -11.34 4.11
N LEU A 50 -14.50 -10.63 3.63
CA LEU A 50 -14.07 -10.72 2.24
C LEU A 50 -13.27 -12.02 2.02
N PRO A 51 -13.67 -12.89 1.07
CA PRO A 51 -12.94 -14.11 0.76
C PRO A 51 -11.46 -13.86 0.45
N ALA A 52 -10.60 -14.64 1.09
CA ALA A 52 -9.15 -14.59 0.88
C ALA A 52 -8.58 -16.02 0.82
N PRO A 53 -7.43 -16.23 0.15
CA PRO A 53 -6.70 -17.49 0.24
C PRO A 53 -6.25 -17.76 1.68
N ASP A 54 -6.12 -19.05 2.02
CA ASP A 54 -5.72 -19.49 3.35
C ASP A 54 -4.35 -18.91 3.77
N ALA A 55 -4.23 -18.52 5.03
CA ALA A 55 -3.00 -17.96 5.61
C ALA A 55 -1.78 -18.87 5.44
N ALA A 56 -1.98 -20.19 5.29
CA ALA A 56 -0.91 -21.14 5.04
C ALA A 56 -0.08 -20.77 3.80
N TYR A 57 -0.70 -20.19 2.76
CA TYR A 57 0.02 -19.77 1.55
C TYR A 57 0.94 -18.57 1.78
N SER A 58 0.62 -17.69 2.73
CA SER A 58 1.47 -16.55 3.10
C SER A 58 2.56 -16.93 4.10
N LEU A 59 2.37 -18.00 4.85
CA LEU A 59 3.33 -18.51 5.86
C LEU A 59 4.36 -19.46 5.27
N ASP A 60 4.10 -20.02 4.10
CA ASP A 60 5.03 -20.92 3.40
C ASP A 60 6.05 -20.12 2.59
N ALA A 61 7.28 -20.02 3.09
CA ALA A 61 8.38 -19.33 2.40
C ALA A 61 8.77 -19.97 1.06
N ALA A 62 8.39 -21.24 0.81
CA ALA A 62 8.62 -21.93 -0.45
C ALA A 62 7.50 -21.72 -1.47
N ASN A 63 6.40 -21.10 -1.07
CA ASN A 63 5.28 -20.82 -1.97
C ASN A 63 5.62 -19.71 -2.96
N THR A 64 5.83 -20.09 -4.22
CA THR A 64 6.05 -19.16 -5.33
C THR A 64 4.96 -19.27 -6.41
N THR A 65 3.95 -20.12 -6.21
CA THR A 65 2.97 -20.49 -7.24
C THR A 65 1.55 -20.05 -6.90
N VAL A 66 1.17 -20.06 -5.62
CA VAL A 66 -0.18 -19.69 -5.18
C VAL A 66 -0.15 -18.31 -4.56
N GLN A 67 -0.89 -17.38 -5.16
CA GLN A 67 -1.03 -16.01 -4.63
C GLN A 67 -1.67 -16.06 -3.24
N PRO A 68 -1.01 -15.51 -2.19
CA PRO A 68 -1.48 -15.63 -0.81
C PRO A 68 -2.51 -14.57 -0.41
N TYR A 69 -3.04 -13.83 -1.36
CA TYR A 69 -4.04 -12.78 -1.16
C TYR A 69 -5.08 -12.78 -2.28
N ALA A 70 -6.26 -12.27 -2.00
CA ALA A 70 -7.26 -11.93 -2.99
C ALA A 70 -7.13 -10.47 -3.41
N LEU A 71 -7.49 -10.16 -4.66
CA LEU A 71 -7.50 -8.81 -5.20
C LEU A 71 -8.92 -8.25 -5.24
N TYR A 72 -9.05 -7.02 -4.77
CA TYR A 72 -10.30 -6.27 -4.77
C TYR A 72 -10.14 -4.93 -5.48
N ARG A 73 -11.26 -4.43 -5.98
CA ARG A 73 -11.43 -3.10 -6.54
C ARG A 73 -12.41 -2.33 -5.66
N ILE A 74 -12.10 -1.07 -5.37
CA ILE A 74 -12.97 -0.16 -4.64
C ILE A 74 -13.36 0.97 -5.57
N GLU A 75 -14.64 1.21 -5.71
CA GLU A 75 -15.20 2.38 -6.38
C GLU A 75 -15.80 3.29 -5.34
N ALA A 76 -15.44 4.58 -5.40
CA ALA A 76 -15.92 5.61 -4.48
C ALA A 76 -16.60 6.73 -5.26
N ALA A 77 -17.79 7.13 -4.83
CA ALA A 77 -18.56 8.20 -5.42
C ALA A 77 -19.25 9.07 -4.35
N LEU A 78 -19.22 10.39 -4.57
CA LEU A 78 -19.93 11.36 -3.78
C LEU A 78 -20.33 12.55 -4.68
N ASP A 79 -21.54 13.05 -4.54
CA ASP A 79 -22.01 14.19 -5.32
C ASP A 79 -21.13 15.44 -5.10
N GLY A 80 -20.73 16.08 -6.19
CA GLY A 80 -19.81 17.21 -6.16
C GLY A 80 -18.32 16.84 -6.10
N TRP A 81 -17.99 15.54 -6.15
CA TRP A 81 -16.63 15.03 -6.14
C TRP A 81 -16.35 14.17 -7.38
N GLN A 82 -15.10 14.07 -7.76
CA GLN A 82 -14.68 13.16 -8.82
C GLN A 82 -14.79 11.72 -8.32
N PRO A 83 -15.42 10.81 -9.07
CA PRO A 83 -15.40 9.39 -8.75
C PRO A 83 -13.97 8.86 -8.74
N LEU A 84 -13.66 8.01 -7.78
CA LEU A 84 -12.34 7.39 -7.65
C LEU A 84 -12.45 5.88 -7.71
N VAL A 85 -11.55 5.26 -8.43
CA VAL A 85 -11.42 3.81 -8.51
C VAL A 85 -10.02 3.41 -8.02
N LEU A 86 -9.97 2.56 -6.99
CA LEU A 86 -8.75 1.95 -6.50
C LEU A 86 -8.73 0.46 -6.88
N ASN A 87 -7.80 0.09 -7.75
CA ASN A 87 -7.59 -1.29 -8.18
C ASN A 87 -6.45 -1.95 -7.39
N GLY A 88 -6.50 -3.28 -7.27
CA GLY A 88 -5.38 -4.06 -6.75
C GLY A 88 -5.28 -4.10 -5.24
N VAL A 89 -6.36 -3.82 -4.51
CA VAL A 89 -6.38 -3.91 -3.05
C VAL A 89 -6.22 -5.37 -2.63
N GLN A 90 -5.17 -5.67 -1.88
CA GLN A 90 -4.84 -7.02 -1.44
C GLN A 90 -5.50 -7.33 -0.11
N VAL A 91 -6.18 -8.47 -0.02
CA VAL A 91 -6.82 -8.96 1.20
C VAL A 91 -6.23 -10.32 1.57
N PHE A 92 -5.70 -10.42 2.76
CA PHE A 92 -5.11 -11.63 3.33
C PHE A 92 -6.04 -12.23 4.38
N ASP A 93 -5.98 -13.55 4.55
CA ASP A 93 -6.75 -14.26 5.57
C ASP A 93 -6.44 -13.76 6.99
N GLY A 94 -7.49 -13.48 7.75
CA GLY A 94 -7.41 -13.01 9.12
C GLY A 94 -6.81 -11.62 9.29
N GLN A 95 -6.58 -10.85 8.20
CA GLN A 95 -5.96 -9.53 8.26
C GLN A 95 -6.91 -8.42 7.83
N GLN A 96 -6.71 -7.22 8.39
CA GLN A 96 -7.37 -6.00 7.96
C GLN A 96 -6.44 -5.18 7.08
N THR A 97 -6.83 -5.00 5.82
CA THR A 97 -6.14 -4.08 4.89
C THR A 97 -6.69 -2.67 5.06
N VAL A 98 -5.83 -1.66 5.05
CA VAL A 98 -6.25 -0.25 5.10
C VAL A 98 -6.15 0.36 3.72
N ALA A 99 -7.29 0.83 3.18
CA ALA A 99 -7.38 1.55 1.92
C ALA A 99 -7.69 3.04 2.18
N ARG A 100 -6.83 3.93 1.69
CA ARG A 100 -7.00 5.38 1.83
C ARG A 100 -7.34 5.98 0.48
N LEU A 101 -8.49 6.64 0.40
CA LEU A 101 -9.03 7.27 -0.81
C LEU A 101 -9.08 8.78 -0.59
N ASN A 102 -8.32 9.53 -1.38
CA ASN A 102 -8.36 10.99 -1.36
C ASN A 102 -9.13 11.48 -2.60
N LEU A 103 -10.36 11.95 -2.39
CA LEU A 103 -11.20 12.42 -3.47
C LEU A 103 -10.90 13.89 -3.79
N LEU A 104 -11.06 14.25 -5.06
CA LEU A 104 -10.92 15.59 -5.55
C LEU A 104 -12.32 16.21 -5.82
N PRO A 105 -12.52 17.52 -5.57
CA PRO A 105 -13.76 18.19 -5.96
C PRO A 105 -14.01 18.06 -7.47
N ALA A 106 -15.26 17.98 -7.88
CA ALA A 106 -15.63 17.96 -9.29
C ALA A 106 -15.07 19.21 -10.00
N GLY A 107 -14.40 18.99 -11.13
CA GLY A 107 -13.74 20.07 -11.89
C GLY A 107 -12.32 20.44 -11.40
N ALA A 108 -11.80 19.82 -10.33
CA ALA A 108 -10.38 19.92 -10.01
C ALA A 108 -9.59 19.11 -11.05
N ALA A 109 -8.52 19.69 -11.60
CA ALA A 109 -7.64 18.93 -12.49
C ALA A 109 -6.88 17.89 -11.69
N PRO A 110 -6.95 16.60 -12.04
CA PRO A 110 -6.10 15.59 -11.42
C PRO A 110 -4.63 15.90 -11.72
N ALA A 111 -3.75 15.62 -10.77
CA ALA A 111 -2.32 15.94 -10.90
C ALA A 111 -1.64 15.18 -12.06
N SER A 112 -2.32 14.27 -12.73
CA SER A 112 -1.77 13.36 -13.74
C SER A 112 -2.53 13.25 -15.06
N ALA A 113 -3.62 13.98 -15.30
CA ALA A 113 -4.35 13.81 -16.56
C ALA A 113 -4.82 15.14 -17.18
N VAL A 114 -4.33 15.41 -18.37
CA VAL A 114 -4.89 16.39 -19.28
C VAL A 114 -5.94 15.69 -20.14
N SER A 115 -7.20 15.62 -19.71
CA SER A 115 -8.30 15.25 -20.56
C SER A 115 -9.13 16.46 -20.95
N ARG A 116 -9.45 16.58 -22.23
CA ARG A 116 -10.10 17.74 -22.87
C ARG A 116 -11.56 17.50 -23.24
N THR A 117 -12.21 16.51 -22.66
CA THR A 117 -13.63 16.22 -22.90
C THR A 117 -14.38 16.41 -21.59
N GLY A 118 -15.40 17.24 -21.60
CA GLY A 118 -16.17 17.66 -20.42
C GLY A 118 -17.01 16.55 -19.74
N GLU A 119 -16.53 15.32 -19.75
CA GLU A 119 -17.04 14.21 -18.96
C GLU A 119 -16.38 14.22 -17.58
N VAL A 120 -17.11 13.85 -16.54
CA VAL A 120 -16.59 13.70 -15.18
C VAL A 120 -15.51 12.65 -15.22
N GLU A 121 -14.26 13.06 -15.15
CA GLU A 121 -13.12 12.16 -15.21
C GLU A 121 -13.05 11.35 -13.90
N THR A 122 -13.05 10.03 -14.04
CA THR A 122 -12.86 9.10 -12.92
C THR A 122 -11.38 8.98 -12.62
N ASP A 123 -10.97 9.28 -11.41
CA ASP A 123 -9.58 9.05 -10.98
C ASP A 123 -9.35 7.55 -10.78
N ILE A 124 -8.39 6.99 -11.51
CA ILE A 124 -8.07 5.55 -11.46
C ILE A 124 -6.68 5.36 -10.88
N VAL A 125 -6.64 4.83 -9.67
CA VAL A 125 -5.40 4.46 -8.97
C VAL A 125 -5.25 2.94 -9.01
N THR A 126 -4.06 2.46 -9.37
CA THR A 126 -3.77 1.02 -9.37
C THR A 126 -2.59 0.71 -8.45
N ILE A 127 -2.82 -0.16 -7.48
CA ILE A 127 -1.76 -0.72 -6.65
C ILE A 127 -1.00 -1.73 -7.51
N PRO A 128 0.32 -1.56 -7.73
CA PRO A 128 1.08 -2.49 -8.54
C PRO A 128 1.06 -3.90 -7.92
N PRO A 129 1.07 -4.96 -8.75
CA PRO A 129 1.13 -6.32 -8.26
C PRO A 129 2.43 -6.57 -7.50
N HIS A 130 2.39 -7.49 -6.54
CA HIS A 130 3.58 -7.92 -5.84
C HIS A 130 4.56 -8.60 -6.81
N THR A 131 5.86 -8.30 -6.70
CA THR A 131 6.88 -8.79 -7.65
C THR A 131 7.03 -10.31 -7.70
N LEU A 132 6.68 -11.03 -6.62
CA LEU A 132 6.72 -12.50 -6.55
C LEU A 132 5.50 -13.17 -7.20
N PHE A 133 4.37 -12.45 -7.28
CA PHE A 133 3.13 -12.94 -7.84
C PHE A 133 2.69 -11.96 -8.93
N GLY A 134 3.12 -12.22 -10.15
CA GLY A 134 2.73 -11.42 -11.31
C GLY A 134 1.21 -11.42 -11.48
N GLY A 135 0.57 -10.29 -11.21
CA GLY A 135 -0.88 -10.17 -11.28
C GLY A 135 -1.38 -10.40 -12.71
N ASN A 136 -2.26 -11.38 -12.88
CA ASN A 136 -3.10 -11.47 -14.06
C ASN A 136 -4.17 -10.37 -13.98
N GLY A 137 -3.98 -9.29 -14.66
CA GLY A 137 -5.06 -8.36 -14.90
C GLY A 137 -4.71 -6.89 -14.74
N GLY A 138 -4.23 -6.32 -15.78
CA GLY A 138 -4.12 -4.89 -15.98
C GLY A 138 -2.91 -4.58 -16.83
N SER A 139 -3.13 -4.13 -18.05
CA SER A 139 -2.11 -3.55 -18.91
C SER A 139 -1.60 -2.24 -18.29
N GLY A 140 -0.84 -2.37 -17.21
CA GLY A 140 0.07 -1.32 -16.79
C GLY A 140 1.28 -1.35 -17.73
N PRO A 141 2.01 -0.24 -17.91
CA PRO A 141 3.26 -0.28 -18.64
C PRO A 141 4.12 -1.40 -18.07
N ALA A 142 4.68 -2.22 -18.99
CA ALA A 142 5.59 -3.29 -18.60
C ALA A 142 6.62 -2.73 -17.63
N PRO A 143 6.94 -3.43 -16.53
CA PRO A 143 8.02 -3.01 -15.67
C PRO A 143 9.25 -2.80 -16.59
N GLU A 144 9.85 -1.64 -16.52
CA GLU A 144 11.14 -1.38 -17.12
C GLU A 144 12.01 -2.58 -16.76
N GLU A 145 12.58 -3.24 -17.77
CA GLU A 145 13.30 -4.49 -17.67
C GLU A 145 14.35 -4.35 -16.56
N LEU A 146 13.98 -4.73 -15.35
CA LEU A 146 14.94 -4.85 -14.27
C LEU A 146 15.91 -5.92 -14.73
N LEU A 147 17.11 -5.49 -15.08
CA LEU A 147 18.24 -6.37 -15.31
C LEU A 147 18.17 -7.49 -14.27
N PRO A 148 18.30 -8.77 -14.65
CA PRO A 148 18.12 -9.88 -13.73
C PRO A 148 18.97 -9.61 -12.51
N GLY A 149 18.28 -9.28 -11.39
CA GLY A 149 18.93 -9.03 -10.12
C GLY A 149 19.73 -10.28 -9.81
N SER A 150 21.05 -10.20 -9.81
CA SER A 150 21.89 -11.29 -9.38
C SER A 150 21.40 -11.67 -7.99
N VAL A 151 20.88 -12.90 -7.86
CA VAL A 151 20.52 -13.46 -6.56
C VAL A 151 21.77 -13.30 -5.70
N LEU A 152 21.66 -12.50 -4.63
CA LEU A 152 22.76 -12.32 -3.69
C LEU A 152 23.01 -13.68 -3.02
N THR A 153 23.94 -14.44 -3.58
CA THR A 153 24.35 -15.74 -3.01
C THR A 153 25.10 -15.56 -1.69
N ARG A 154 25.42 -14.31 -1.34
CA ARG A 154 26.09 -13.95 -0.09
C ARG A 154 25.61 -12.59 0.39
N ILE A 155 25.10 -12.52 1.61
CA ILE A 155 24.81 -11.26 2.28
C ILE A 155 26.14 -10.60 2.65
N VAL A 156 26.41 -9.44 2.06
CA VAL A 156 27.57 -8.61 2.39
C VAL A 156 27.09 -7.37 3.13
N VAL A 157 27.38 -7.30 4.41
CA VAL A 157 27.10 -6.11 5.21
C VAL A 157 28.22 -5.09 4.97
N PRO A 158 27.93 -3.90 4.43
CA PRO A 158 28.95 -2.89 4.20
C PRO A 158 29.50 -2.36 5.53
N LYS A 159 30.80 -2.10 5.60
CA LYS A 159 31.42 -1.50 6.80
C LYS A 159 31.02 -0.02 6.97
N LYS A 160 30.82 0.68 5.88
CA LYS A 160 30.47 2.10 5.83
C LYS A 160 29.43 2.36 4.77
N ILE A 161 28.60 3.37 4.98
CA ILE A 161 27.65 3.89 4.01
C ILE A 161 27.80 5.41 3.89
N THR A 162 27.41 5.95 2.75
CA THR A 162 27.35 7.39 2.53
C THR A 162 25.91 7.84 2.55
N VAL A 163 25.59 8.73 3.47
CA VAL A 163 24.25 9.31 3.66
C VAL A 163 24.22 10.69 3.02
N HIS A 164 23.27 10.91 2.12
CA HIS A 164 22.97 12.21 1.55
C HIS A 164 22.00 12.97 2.45
N LEU A 165 22.41 14.14 2.96
CA LEU A 165 21.65 14.89 3.98
C LEU A 165 20.56 15.78 3.38
N GLY A 166 19.77 15.27 2.46
CA GLY A 166 18.67 16.03 1.86
C GLY A 166 17.92 15.29 0.78
N LYS A 167 17.10 16.01 0.01
CA LYS A 167 16.41 15.43 -1.14
C LYS A 167 17.43 14.93 -2.17
N PRO A 168 17.15 13.85 -2.92
CA PRO A 168 18.11 13.25 -3.85
C PRO A 168 18.75 14.20 -4.87
N SER A 169 18.03 15.27 -5.27
CA SER A 169 18.48 16.29 -6.22
C SER A 169 19.11 17.52 -5.57
N ALA A 170 19.17 17.60 -4.25
CA ALA A 170 19.68 18.76 -3.54
C ALA A 170 21.22 18.75 -3.51
N ASN A 171 21.84 19.90 -3.73
CA ASN A 171 23.30 20.05 -3.57
C ASN A 171 23.63 20.23 -2.09
N VAL A 172 23.61 19.14 -1.33
CA VAL A 172 23.90 19.11 0.10
C VAL A 172 25.02 18.14 0.41
N ARG A 173 25.53 18.25 1.63
CA ARG A 173 26.69 17.47 2.10
C ARG A 173 26.35 15.98 2.18
N ASN A 174 27.28 15.14 1.69
CA ASN A 174 27.32 13.71 1.95
C ASN A 174 28.15 13.42 3.20
N VAL A 175 27.67 12.53 4.05
CA VAL A 175 28.39 12.08 5.25
C VAL A 175 28.58 10.57 5.20
N THR A 176 29.83 10.12 5.36
CA THR A 176 30.15 8.70 5.43
C THR A 176 30.21 8.27 6.89
N VAL A 177 29.39 7.29 7.25
CA VAL A 177 29.27 6.76 8.61
C VAL A 177 29.47 5.25 8.61
N SER A 178 29.78 4.66 9.77
CA SER A 178 29.79 3.20 9.89
C SER A 178 28.36 2.66 9.70
N PHE A 179 28.22 1.51 9.03
CA PHE A 179 26.92 0.89 8.84
C PHE A 179 26.23 0.59 10.17
N GLN A 180 27.01 0.13 11.16
CA GLN A 180 26.52 -0.16 12.51
C GLN A 180 25.94 1.09 13.18
N SER A 181 26.66 2.24 13.14
CA SER A 181 26.16 3.49 13.70
C SER A 181 24.89 3.99 13.00
N TYR A 182 24.84 3.84 11.66
CA TYR A 182 23.66 4.20 10.90
C TYR A 182 22.45 3.37 11.31
N ILE A 183 22.58 2.04 11.35
CA ILE A 183 21.48 1.14 11.74
C ILE A 183 21.06 1.40 13.19
N ALA A 184 21.99 1.62 14.11
CA ALA A 184 21.67 1.95 15.51
C ALA A 184 20.83 3.23 15.61
N ASN A 185 21.18 4.28 14.86
CA ASN A 185 20.41 5.53 14.84
C ASN A 185 19.01 5.35 14.21
N VAL A 186 18.91 4.64 13.08
CA VAL A 186 17.61 4.37 12.44
C VAL A 186 16.75 3.52 13.37
N ALA A 187 17.28 2.43 13.91
CA ALA A 187 16.53 1.56 14.81
C ALA A 187 16.07 2.29 16.08
N SER A 188 16.89 3.18 16.63
CA SER A 188 16.53 3.95 17.82
C SER A 188 15.42 4.99 17.57
N SER A 189 15.26 5.44 16.32
CA SER A 189 14.17 6.34 15.93
C SER A 189 12.85 5.61 15.61
N GLU A 190 12.93 4.32 15.30
CA GLU A 190 11.77 3.50 14.91
C GLU A 190 11.20 2.67 16.08
N VAL A 191 12.01 2.44 17.13
CA VAL A 191 11.62 1.58 18.28
C VAL A 191 11.33 2.45 19.50
N TYR A 192 10.09 2.39 19.99
CA TYR A 192 9.72 3.07 21.23
C TYR A 192 10.30 2.35 22.46
N PRO A 193 10.78 3.09 23.48
CA PRO A 193 11.32 2.49 24.71
C PRO A 193 10.32 1.59 25.46
N THR A 194 9.03 1.77 25.18
CA THR A 194 7.92 1.02 25.80
C THR A 194 7.58 -0.30 25.10
N TRP A 195 8.24 -0.61 23.99
CA TRP A 195 8.02 -1.89 23.32
C TRP A 195 8.73 -3.00 24.10
N ASP A 196 7.97 -4.01 24.50
CA ASP A 196 8.50 -5.19 25.14
C ASP A 196 9.49 -5.90 24.21
N SER A 197 10.67 -6.21 24.74
CA SER A 197 11.64 -7.03 24.04
C SER A 197 11.00 -8.41 23.80
N ALA A 198 10.89 -8.85 22.55
CA ALA A 198 10.45 -10.20 22.27
C ALA A 198 11.32 -11.20 23.07
N PRO A 199 10.71 -12.27 23.65
CA PRO A 199 11.47 -13.27 24.40
C PRO A 199 12.54 -13.89 23.50
N GLY A 200 13.81 -13.64 23.79
CA GLY A 200 14.96 -14.14 23.01
C GLY A 200 16.01 -13.10 22.64
N THR A 201 15.69 -11.82 22.68
CA THR A 201 16.69 -10.75 22.41
C THR A 201 17.51 -10.51 23.66
N ARG A 202 18.62 -11.24 23.82
CA ARG A 202 19.61 -10.94 24.88
C ARG A 202 20.21 -9.57 24.61
N ARG A 203 20.04 -8.65 25.55
CA ARG A 203 20.87 -7.44 25.62
C ARG A 203 22.33 -7.87 25.77
N THR A 204 23.14 -7.69 24.74
CA THR A 204 24.57 -7.62 24.90
C THR A 204 24.87 -6.21 25.39
N SER A 205 25.01 -6.06 26.70
CA SER A 205 25.63 -4.87 27.28
C SER A 205 27.08 -4.83 26.81
N ILE A 206 27.46 -3.76 26.16
CA ILE A 206 28.84 -3.32 25.97
C ILE A 206 29.10 -2.26 27.04
#